data_3ae904b04159b0865b5cabdb7e0babcc
#
_entry.id   3ae904b04159b0865b5cabdb7e0babcc
#
_cell.length_a   1.000
_cell.length_b   1.000
_cell.length_c   1.000
_cell.angle_alpha   90.00
_cell.angle_beta   90.00
_cell.angle_gamma   90.00
#
_symmetry.space_group_name_H-M   'P 1'
#
loop_
_entity.id
_entity.type
_entity.pdbx_description
1 polymer ?
#
loop_
_entity_poly.entity_id
_entity_poly.type
_entity_poly.pdbx_seq_one_letter_code
_entity_poly.pdbx_strand_id
1 'polypeptide(L)'
;MPDLNNNGFGIGQLDGKLPIASYSSSSYQINGGSAIAAGATVTETITATGILTTDLDVAIRARDAVWSAIPKGLQLVSATVTATNTVTVVWRNSLATAIPAGSIPATGVWTVSAIGQFSK
;
A
#
# COMPACT_ATOMS: atom_id res chain seq x y z
N MET A 1 -4.49 33.91 -19.25
CA MET A 1 -4.29 33.22 -18.59
C MET A 1 -3.91 32.65 -18.35
N PRO A 2 -4.10 32.83 -18.70
CA PRO A 2 -3.77 32.02 -18.04
C PRO A 2 -3.33 31.47 -17.78
N ASP A 3 -3.45 31.80 -18.04
CA ASP A 3 -3.06 31.03 -17.31
C ASP A 3 -2.78 30.58 -17.00
N LEU A 4 -2.95 31.11 -17.50
CA LEU A 4 -2.64 30.51 -16.83
C LEU A 4 -2.33 30.07 -16.42
N ASN A 5 -2.53 30.61 -16.85
CA ASN A 5 -2.23 30.04 -16.09
C ASN A 5 -2.09 29.56 -15.71
N ASN A 6 -2.33 30.04 -16.20
CA ASN A 6 -2.13 29.46 -15.51
C ASN A 6 -2.04 28.98 -15.20
N ASN A 7 -2.35 29.44 -15.67
CA ASN A 7 -2.21 28.79 -14.98
C ASN A 7 -2.12 28.21 -14.56
N GLY A 8 -2.39 28.66 -15.06
CA GLY A 8 -2.34 28.00 -14.36
C GLY A 8 -2.19 27.46 -14.06
N PHE A 9 -2.43 27.54 -14.26
CA PHE A 9 -2.26 26.79 -13.66
C PHE A 9 -2.52 26.21 -13.29
N GLY A 10 -2.99 26.46 -13.50
CA GLY A 10 -3.40 25.86 -13.07
C GLY A 10 -3.43 25.10 -13.20
N ILE A 11 -3.81 25.01 -13.83
CA ILE A 11 -3.64 24.17 -13.98
C ILE A 11 -3.06 23.72 -13.69
N GLY A 12 -3.09 23.87 -13.61
CA GLY A 12 -2.75 23.31 -13.18
C GLY A 12 -1.92 22.90 -12.84
N GLN A 13 -2.05 23.55 -12.67
CA GLN A 13 -1.23 22.86 -12.40
C GLN A 13 -1.28 21.56 -12.26
N LEU A 14 -1.83 21.43 -12.63
CA LEU A 14 -1.72 20.16 -12.90
C LEU A 14 -0.76 19.68 -13.83
N ASP A 15 -0.04 20.49 -14.28
CA ASP A 15 0.85 20.32 -15.34
C ASP A 15 1.78 19.18 -15.15
N GLY A 16 1.68 18.13 -15.94
CA GLY A 16 2.53 16.97 -15.91
C GLY A 16 2.40 16.08 -14.69
N LYS A 17 1.52 16.43 -13.77
CA LYS A 17 1.33 15.61 -12.59
C LYS A 17 0.40 14.47 -12.88
N LEU A 18 0.77 13.29 -12.40
CA LEU A 18 -0.09 12.13 -12.48
C LEU A 18 -1.11 12.16 -11.35
N PRO A 19 -2.34 11.72 -11.62
CA PRO A 19 -3.35 11.67 -10.57
C PRO A 19 -2.98 10.64 -9.52
N ILE A 20 -3.18 11.01 -8.25
CA ILE A 20 -2.99 10.11 -7.13
C ILE A 20 -4.37 9.73 -6.62
N ALA A 21 -4.60 8.44 -6.49
CA ALA A 21 -5.86 7.91 -6.00
C ALA A 21 -5.62 7.07 -4.76
N SER A 22 -6.59 7.04 -3.88
CA SER A 22 -6.56 6.23 -2.66
C SER A 22 -7.77 5.32 -2.65
N TYR A 23 -7.53 4.08 -2.25
CA TYR A 23 -8.55 3.05 -2.16
C TYR A 23 -8.52 2.43 -0.78
N SER A 24 -9.69 2.02 -0.29
CA SER A 24 -9.75 1.27 0.96
C SER A 24 -9.64 -0.22 0.65
N SER A 25 -8.83 -0.91 1.43
CA SER A 25 -8.73 -2.35 1.30
C SER A 25 -9.94 -3.04 1.94
N SER A 26 -10.14 -4.30 1.60
CA SER A 26 -10.94 -5.18 2.45
C SER A 26 -10.20 -5.39 3.78
N SER A 27 -10.84 -6.05 4.74
CA SER A 27 -10.18 -6.35 6.01
C SER A 27 -8.90 -7.14 5.77
N TYR A 28 -7.81 -6.68 6.37
CA TYR A 28 -6.51 -7.29 6.17
C TYR A 28 -5.73 -7.34 7.48
N GLN A 29 -5.03 -8.44 7.68
CA GLN A 29 -4.09 -8.59 8.79
C GLN A 29 -2.84 -9.27 8.25
N ILE A 30 -1.68 -8.73 8.59
CA ILE A 30 -0.40 -9.28 8.14
C ILE A 30 -0.31 -10.75 8.56
N ASN A 31 -0.04 -11.63 7.62
CA ASN A 31 0.07 -13.07 7.81
C ASN A 31 -1.14 -13.70 8.51
N GLY A 32 -2.32 -13.08 8.36
CA GLY A 32 -3.52 -13.56 9.03
C GLY A 32 -3.40 -13.62 10.55
N GLY A 33 -2.49 -12.88 11.13
CA GLY A 33 -2.25 -12.88 12.57
C GLY A 33 -1.39 -14.03 13.06
N SER A 34 -0.78 -14.82 12.17
CA SER A 34 0.09 -15.93 12.53
C SER A 34 1.52 -15.47 12.72
N ALA A 35 2.29 -16.20 13.51
CA ALA A 35 3.70 -15.92 13.73
C ALA A 35 4.49 -15.98 12.40
N ILE A 36 5.55 -15.19 12.33
CA ILE A 36 6.43 -15.17 11.16
C ILE A 36 7.82 -15.61 11.60
N ALA A 37 8.30 -16.70 11.04
CA ALA A 37 9.60 -17.26 11.40
C ALA A 37 10.74 -16.29 11.12
N ALA A 38 11.85 -16.47 11.80
CA ALA A 38 13.05 -15.66 11.61
C ALA A 38 13.48 -15.69 10.14
N GLY A 39 13.71 -14.51 9.57
CA GLY A 39 14.14 -14.36 8.18
C GLY A 39 13.11 -14.75 7.13
N ALA A 40 11.92 -15.13 7.53
CA ALA A 40 10.90 -15.59 6.60
C ALA A 40 10.23 -14.44 5.84
N THR A 41 9.78 -14.75 4.64
CA THR A 41 9.05 -13.84 3.77
C THR A 41 7.61 -14.34 3.65
N VAL A 42 6.68 -13.40 3.73
CA VAL A 42 5.24 -13.68 3.58
C VAL A 42 4.73 -12.92 2.38
N THR A 43 4.10 -13.61 1.46
CA THR A 43 3.51 -13.01 0.26
C THR A 43 2.00 -13.17 0.36
N GLU A 44 1.28 -12.04 0.29
CA GLU A 44 -0.17 -12.02 0.48
C GLU A 44 -0.84 -11.09 -0.50
N THR A 45 -2.15 -11.20 -0.62
CA THR A 45 -2.92 -10.30 -1.46
C THR A 45 -3.87 -9.47 -0.60
N ILE A 46 -4.05 -8.23 -1.03
CA ILE A 46 -5.01 -7.31 -0.43
C ILE A 46 -5.98 -6.90 -1.52
N THR A 47 -7.28 -6.97 -1.24
CA THR A 47 -8.28 -6.48 -2.16
C THR A 47 -8.45 -4.97 -1.97
N ALA A 48 -8.30 -4.23 -3.06
CA ALA A 48 -8.48 -2.77 -3.06
C ALA A 48 -9.31 -2.43 -4.30
N THR A 49 -10.62 -2.32 -4.12
CA THR A 49 -11.54 -2.11 -5.23
C THR A 49 -11.25 -0.80 -5.95
N GLY A 50 -11.10 -0.88 -7.25
CA GLY A 50 -10.83 0.27 -8.11
C GLY A 50 -9.39 0.36 -8.61
N ILE A 51 -8.45 -0.35 -7.97
CA ILE A 51 -7.06 -0.31 -8.41
C ILE A 51 -6.87 -1.13 -9.68
N LEU A 52 -6.07 -0.64 -10.59
CA LEU A 52 -5.85 -1.24 -11.91
C LEU A 52 -4.40 -1.66 -12.09
N THR A 53 -4.19 -2.65 -12.94
CA THR A 53 -2.83 -3.15 -13.23
C THR A 53 -1.93 -2.11 -13.90
N THR A 54 -2.51 -1.03 -14.42
CA THR A 54 -1.75 0.07 -15.01
C THR A 54 -1.36 1.14 -13.99
N ASP A 55 -1.83 1.03 -12.74
CA ASP A 55 -1.49 1.99 -11.72
C ASP A 55 -0.04 1.82 -11.27
N LEU A 56 0.58 2.94 -10.91
CA LEU A 56 2.01 3.02 -10.60
C LEU A 56 2.24 3.38 -9.14
N ASP A 57 3.44 3.09 -8.67
CA ASP A 57 3.91 3.51 -7.33
C ASP A 57 2.90 3.21 -6.23
N VAL A 58 2.52 1.95 -6.15
CA VAL A 58 1.55 1.50 -5.17
C VAL A 58 2.15 1.52 -3.78
N ALA A 59 1.43 2.10 -2.84
CA ALA A 59 1.81 2.12 -1.44
C ALA A 59 0.62 1.69 -0.58
N ILE A 60 0.92 1.04 0.53
CA ILE A 60 -0.12 0.65 1.49
C ILE A 60 0.17 1.31 2.83
N ARG A 61 -0.89 1.63 3.56
CA ARG A 61 -0.76 2.18 4.89
C ARG A 61 -1.98 1.85 5.75
N ALA A 62 -1.72 1.43 6.97
CA ALA A 62 -2.76 1.25 7.97
C ALA A 62 -2.96 2.56 8.73
N ARG A 63 -4.01 2.64 9.53
CA ARG A 63 -4.18 3.75 10.47
C ARG A 63 -2.98 3.81 11.40
N ASP A 64 -2.69 4.99 11.92
CA ASP A 64 -1.50 5.24 12.74
C ASP A 64 -1.35 4.25 13.89
N ALA A 65 -2.44 3.91 14.58
CA ALA A 65 -2.37 2.97 15.69
C ALA A 65 -1.91 1.58 15.25
N VAL A 66 -2.36 1.12 14.09
CA VAL A 66 -1.96 -0.18 13.55
C VAL A 66 -0.55 -0.09 12.98
N TRP A 67 -0.25 0.99 12.25
CA TRP A 67 1.05 1.16 11.62
C TRP A 67 2.17 1.22 12.66
N SER A 68 1.95 1.96 13.74
CA SER A 68 2.95 2.09 14.80
C SER A 68 3.09 0.81 15.64
N ALA A 69 2.11 -0.08 15.59
CA ALA A 69 2.15 -1.36 16.28
C ALA A 69 2.87 -2.46 15.50
N ILE A 70 3.27 -2.17 14.25
CA ILE A 70 4.02 -3.16 13.47
C ILE A 70 5.37 -3.40 14.14
N PRO A 71 5.72 -4.67 14.42
CA PRO A 71 6.96 -4.98 15.11
C PRO A 71 8.18 -4.48 14.36
N LYS A 72 9.19 -4.05 15.09
CA LYS A 72 10.47 -3.73 14.49
C LYS A 72 11.01 -4.99 13.81
N GLY A 73 11.61 -4.80 12.65
CA GLY A 73 12.13 -5.92 11.88
C GLY A 73 11.14 -6.54 10.91
N LEU A 74 9.85 -6.26 11.06
CA LEU A 74 8.88 -6.64 10.05
C LEU A 74 8.82 -5.53 9.00
N GLN A 75 9.23 -5.84 7.80
CA GLN A 75 9.40 -4.87 6.73
C GLN A 75 8.51 -5.19 5.55
N LEU A 76 7.90 -4.15 4.97
CA LEU A 76 7.21 -4.26 3.71
C LEU A 76 8.26 -4.22 2.60
N VAL A 77 8.42 -5.31 1.89
CA VAL A 77 9.41 -5.43 0.81
C VAL A 77 8.86 -4.84 -0.48
N SER A 78 7.61 -5.14 -0.80
CA SER A 78 6.98 -4.65 -2.02
C SER A 78 5.47 -4.66 -1.93
N ALA A 79 4.85 -3.81 -2.74
CA ALA A 79 3.41 -3.81 -2.94
C ALA A 79 3.19 -3.52 -4.42
N THR A 80 2.57 -4.45 -5.14
CA THR A 80 2.35 -4.33 -6.57
C THR A 80 0.94 -4.76 -6.94
N VAL A 81 0.36 -4.11 -7.95
CA VAL A 81 -0.94 -4.52 -8.46
C VAL A 81 -0.73 -5.71 -9.39
N THR A 82 -1.25 -6.84 -9.02
CA THR A 82 -1.08 -8.08 -9.79
C THR A 82 -2.32 -8.49 -10.57
N ALA A 83 -3.46 -7.89 -10.23
CA ALA A 83 -4.71 -8.08 -10.97
C ALA A 83 -5.62 -6.90 -10.64
N THR A 84 -6.67 -6.71 -11.41
CA THR A 84 -7.67 -5.70 -11.10
C THR A 84 -8.20 -5.90 -9.68
N ASN A 85 -8.24 -4.83 -8.90
CA ASN A 85 -8.68 -4.83 -7.50
C ASN A 85 -7.77 -5.62 -6.55
N THR A 86 -6.58 -6.03 -7.00
CA THR A 86 -5.72 -6.91 -6.20
C THR A 86 -4.31 -6.36 -6.11
N VAL A 87 -3.82 -6.20 -4.89
CA VAL A 87 -2.45 -5.81 -4.61
C VAL A 87 -1.74 -6.97 -3.94
N THR A 88 -0.61 -7.37 -4.47
CA THR A 88 0.24 -8.37 -3.83
C THR A 88 1.27 -7.64 -2.98
N VAL A 89 1.33 -8.00 -1.71
CA VAL A 89 2.27 -7.43 -0.76
C VAL A 89 3.23 -8.51 -0.27
N VAL A 90 4.46 -8.10 -0.04
CA VAL A 90 5.49 -8.99 0.48
C VAL A 90 6.05 -8.38 1.75
N TRP A 91 5.97 -9.14 2.84
CA TRP A 91 6.54 -8.77 4.13
C TRP A 91 7.72 -9.67 4.43
N ARG A 92 8.68 -9.15 5.17
CA ARG A 92 9.81 -9.93 5.61
C ARG A 92 10.12 -9.67 7.07
N ASN A 93 10.35 -10.75 7.82
CA ASN A 93 10.89 -10.66 9.15
C ASN A 93 12.41 -10.65 9.04
N SER A 94 13.02 -9.49 9.25
CA SER A 94 14.48 -9.33 9.15
C SER A 94 15.22 -9.71 10.43
N LEU A 95 14.49 -10.14 11.45
CA LEU A 95 15.09 -10.52 12.74
C LEU A 95 15.62 -11.94 12.72
N ALA A 96 16.56 -12.20 13.63
CA ALA A 96 17.08 -13.55 13.85
C ALA A 96 16.14 -14.42 14.68
N THR A 97 15.02 -13.86 15.14
CA THR A 97 14.01 -14.56 15.93
C THR A 97 12.65 -14.41 15.29
N ALA A 98 11.75 -15.34 15.58
CA ALA A 98 10.39 -15.27 15.07
C ALA A 98 9.63 -14.08 15.67
N ILE A 99 8.72 -13.53 14.87
CA ILE A 99 7.74 -12.55 15.35
C ILE A 99 6.53 -13.35 15.82
N PRO A 100 6.19 -13.31 17.12
CA PRO A 100 5.07 -14.10 17.61
C PRO A 100 3.72 -13.56 17.12
N ALA A 101 2.74 -14.45 17.04
CA ALA A 101 1.39 -14.09 16.59
C ALA A 101 0.81 -12.91 17.35
N GLY A 102 1.02 -12.87 18.67
CA GLY A 102 0.50 -11.79 19.50
C GLY A 102 1.09 -10.42 19.23
N SER A 103 2.19 -10.34 18.46
CA SER A 103 2.80 -9.08 18.07
C SER A 103 2.30 -8.56 16.72
N ILE A 104 1.49 -9.33 16.00
CA ILE A 104 0.93 -8.90 14.73
C ILE A 104 -0.25 -7.97 15.01
N PRO A 105 -0.29 -6.78 14.39
CA PRO A 105 -1.41 -5.86 14.61
C PRO A 105 -2.75 -6.47 14.23
N ALA A 106 -3.80 -5.96 14.85
CA ALA A 106 -5.15 -6.44 14.62
C ALA A 106 -5.60 -6.21 13.16
N THR A 107 -6.57 -7.03 12.74
CA THR A 107 -7.21 -6.87 11.43
C THR A 107 -7.82 -5.47 11.28
N GLY A 108 -7.69 -4.89 10.12
CA GLY A 108 -8.26 -3.59 9.86
C GLY A 108 -8.33 -3.28 8.37
N VAL A 109 -8.84 -2.10 8.06
CA VAL A 109 -8.90 -1.59 6.69
C VAL A 109 -7.66 -0.73 6.47
N TRP A 110 -6.97 -1.00 5.38
CA TRP A 110 -5.77 -0.26 5.02
C TRP A 110 -6.06 0.64 3.83
N THR A 111 -5.31 1.71 3.72
CA THR A 111 -5.36 2.60 2.57
C THR A 111 -4.33 2.13 1.55
N VAL A 112 -4.78 1.98 0.32
CA VAL A 112 -3.91 1.66 -0.81
C VAL A 112 -3.92 2.88 -1.72
N SER A 113 -2.76 3.45 -1.97
CA SER A 113 -2.66 4.60 -2.85
C SER A 113 -1.80 4.24 -4.06
N ALA A 114 -2.10 4.85 -5.18
CA ALA A 114 -1.39 4.60 -6.42
C ALA A 114 -1.44 5.84 -7.30
N ILE A 115 -0.46 5.94 -8.20
CA ILE A 115 -0.46 6.97 -9.22
C ILE A 115 -1.04 6.35 -10.48
N GLY A 116 -2.19 6.86 -10.91
CA GLY A 116 -2.83 6.39 -12.13
C GLY A 116 -2.16 6.99 -13.37
N GLN A 117 -2.28 6.29 -14.47
CA GLN A 117 -1.81 6.81 -15.75
C GLN A 117 -2.87 7.69 -16.36
N PHE A 118 -2.42 8.75 -17.03
CA PHE A 118 -3.36 9.59 -17.77
C PHE A 118 -3.92 8.80 -18.95
N SER A 119 -5.21 8.96 -19.17
CA SER A 119 -5.85 8.48 -20.38
C SER A 119 -5.42 9.33 -21.57
N LYS A 120 -5.32 8.71 -22.67
CA LYS A 120 -4.99 9.40 -23.93
C LYS A 120 -6.17 9.43 -24.87
#